data_1244162aed30916c2ad534e8fc9b61b2
#
_entry.id   1244162aed30916c2ad534e8fc9b61b2
#
_cell.length_a   1.000
_cell.length_b   1.000
_cell.length_c   1.000
_cell.angle_alpha   90.00
_cell.angle_beta   90.00
_cell.angle_gamma   90.00
#
_symmetry.space_group_name_H-M   'P 1'
#
loop_
_entity.id
_entity.type
_entity.pdbx_description
1 polymer ?
#
loop_
_entity_poly.entity_id
_entity_poly.type
_entity_poly.pdbx_seq_one_letter_code
_entity_poly.pdbx_strand_id
1 'polypeptide(L)'
;MLNYQNAIEELRNTLGEEKVSTRLNDLEASSHDTWPLMTKLNLLDQHPNKGDVYITAIEESDITSVLAIANEHKVPVTVRALASSVTGQPLPTKGGIVLDVSELPASYSVNESNMTVTATSSFNGGDLEDLLVEQGWTLGHSPQSLYRSTVGGWLATLATGQFSSLYGGIEDLVVGYDVILATGEKMSLKANPRAAMGPDLRQVFLGSEGTLGVITSVTLKIFRLPPAEALMTYSVPTVKAGLDLMREISASNIKPFLVRFYDTEEAKHAMGDTSFSTPVLFLGSRGLPEMVDAEQGALNSIATRFGAEALGPEGVQGWMGRRYDFSTVENLLATKGGFGETIEIAHNWDTIHELWGALKQALGPLSDEVLSHFSHIYDQGTSMYMILLSQTENDEVAVERLREIWKTTMEVCIEYGAELSHHHGGGLARSPYSRRSIGEAHLILQKMKTALDPNGILNPGKLGL
;
A
#
# COMPACT_ATOMS: atom_id res chain seq x y z
N MET A 1 -14.62 26.75 13.06
CA MET A 1 -13.23 26.82 12.60
C MET A 1 -12.37 27.16 13.81
N LEU A 2 -11.47 26.28 14.21
CA LEU A 2 -10.43 26.60 15.18
C LEU A 2 -9.53 27.66 14.54
N ASN A 3 -9.26 28.75 15.26
CA ASN A 3 -8.46 29.85 14.71
C ASN A 3 -6.96 29.53 14.89
N TYR A 4 -6.33 28.93 13.90
CA TYR A 4 -4.89 28.62 13.89
C TYR A 4 -4.03 29.80 13.40
N GLN A 5 -4.56 31.02 13.38
CA GLN A 5 -3.93 32.19 12.79
C GLN A 5 -2.52 32.45 13.36
N ASN A 6 -2.37 32.34 14.69
CA ASN A 6 -1.07 32.57 15.36
C ASN A 6 -0.03 31.51 14.94
N ALA A 7 -0.44 30.26 14.86
CA ALA A 7 0.45 29.17 14.40
C ALA A 7 0.86 29.36 12.93
N ILE A 8 -0.07 29.78 12.07
CA ILE A 8 0.23 30.04 10.64
C ILE A 8 1.20 31.22 10.50
N GLU A 9 1.04 32.28 11.28
CA GLU A 9 1.95 33.44 11.27
C GLU A 9 3.34 33.05 11.77
N GLU A 10 3.44 32.27 12.84
CA GLU A 10 4.70 31.74 13.35
C GLU A 10 5.38 30.82 12.35
N LEU A 11 4.64 29.93 11.68
CA LEU A 11 5.15 29.05 10.61
C LEU A 11 5.73 29.88 9.45
N ARG A 12 5.05 30.95 9.00
CA ARG A 12 5.55 31.83 7.95
C ARG A 12 6.85 32.55 8.37
N ASN A 13 6.89 33.04 9.60
CA ASN A 13 8.09 33.71 10.13
C ASN A 13 9.29 32.77 10.27
N THR A 14 9.04 31.48 10.56
CA THR A 14 10.09 30.49 10.79
C THR A 14 10.57 29.83 9.49
N LEU A 15 9.64 29.49 8.59
CA LEU A 15 9.93 28.70 7.38
C LEU A 15 10.13 29.56 6.12
N GLY A 16 9.58 30.78 6.10
CA GLY A 16 9.43 31.61 4.91
C GLY A 16 8.06 31.51 4.27
N GLU A 17 7.60 32.60 3.66
CA GLU A 17 6.29 32.70 3.01
C GLU A 17 6.11 31.69 1.85
N GLU A 18 7.19 31.37 1.16
CA GLU A 18 7.19 30.50 -0.02
C GLU A 18 6.87 29.04 0.31
N LYS A 19 7.13 28.59 1.55
CA LYS A 19 6.86 27.24 2.02
C LYS A 19 5.46 27.08 2.63
N VAL A 20 4.74 28.19 2.93
CA VAL A 20 3.49 28.18 3.70
C VAL A 20 2.35 28.75 2.87
N SER A 21 1.49 27.90 2.35
CA SER A 21 0.38 28.30 1.50
C SER A 21 -0.98 28.17 2.22
N THR A 22 -1.79 29.22 2.11
CA THR A 22 -3.21 29.23 2.48
C THR A 22 -4.11 29.45 1.26
N ARG A 23 -3.54 29.29 0.05
CA ARG A 23 -4.31 29.45 -1.20
C ARG A 23 -5.30 28.30 -1.35
N LEU A 24 -6.50 28.63 -1.73
CA LEU A 24 -7.61 27.66 -1.85
C LEU A 24 -7.22 26.50 -2.78
N ASN A 25 -6.61 26.79 -3.93
CA ASN A 25 -6.21 25.77 -4.91
C ASN A 25 -5.23 24.74 -4.32
N ASP A 26 -4.26 25.16 -3.49
CA ASP A 26 -3.30 24.24 -2.88
C ASP A 26 -3.99 23.36 -1.82
N LEU A 27 -4.92 23.96 -1.05
CA LEU A 27 -5.69 23.23 -0.04
C LEU A 27 -6.65 22.21 -0.67
N GLU A 28 -7.27 22.54 -1.79
CA GLU A 28 -8.15 21.64 -2.53
C GLU A 28 -7.36 20.54 -3.24
N ALA A 29 -6.25 20.88 -3.89
CA ALA A 29 -5.35 19.91 -4.50
C ALA A 29 -4.79 18.88 -3.51
N SER A 30 -4.61 19.28 -2.24
CA SER A 30 -4.17 18.37 -1.16
C SER A 30 -5.28 17.63 -0.44
N SER A 31 -6.55 17.84 -0.78
CA SER A 31 -7.72 17.27 -0.12
C SER A 31 -8.14 15.89 -0.64
N HIS A 32 -7.40 15.34 -1.61
CA HIS A 32 -7.65 14.02 -2.17
C HIS A 32 -6.33 13.26 -2.39
N ASP A 33 -6.44 11.95 -2.44
CA ASP A 33 -5.42 11.01 -2.89
C ASP A 33 -5.93 10.29 -4.16
N THR A 34 -5.43 9.08 -4.45
CA THR A 34 -5.93 8.30 -5.62
C THR A 34 -7.11 7.39 -5.28
N TRP A 35 -7.70 7.50 -4.11
CA TRP A 35 -8.89 6.74 -3.74
C TRP A 35 -10.08 7.12 -4.63
N PRO A 36 -10.73 6.15 -5.31
CA PRO A 36 -11.83 6.39 -6.23
C PRO A 36 -12.95 7.25 -5.65
N LEU A 37 -13.32 7.05 -4.38
CA LEU A 37 -14.31 7.87 -3.70
C LEU A 37 -13.90 9.34 -3.62
N MET A 38 -12.63 9.62 -3.27
CA MET A 38 -12.13 11.00 -3.19
C MET A 38 -12.02 11.63 -4.58
N THR A 39 -11.62 10.86 -5.59
CA THR A 39 -11.60 11.30 -6.98
C THR A 39 -13.00 11.74 -7.44
N LYS A 40 -14.04 10.95 -7.16
CA LYS A 40 -15.43 11.29 -7.51
C LYS A 40 -15.95 12.50 -6.75
N LEU A 41 -15.64 12.63 -5.46
CA LEU A 41 -15.99 13.82 -4.67
C LEU A 41 -15.31 15.08 -5.22
N ASN A 42 -14.03 14.99 -5.62
CA ASN A 42 -13.31 16.10 -6.24
C ASN A 42 -13.94 16.52 -7.58
N LEU A 43 -14.39 15.59 -8.41
CA LEU A 43 -15.13 15.90 -9.65
C LEU A 43 -16.46 16.61 -9.40
N LEU A 44 -17.05 16.43 -8.21
CA LEU A 44 -18.26 17.12 -7.76
C LEU A 44 -17.95 18.43 -7.01
N ASP A 45 -16.71 18.93 -7.03
CA ASP A 45 -16.26 20.11 -6.27
C ASP A 45 -16.50 19.97 -4.75
N GLN A 46 -16.35 18.75 -4.24
CA GLN A 46 -16.52 18.43 -2.82
C GLN A 46 -15.18 18.06 -2.19
N HIS A 47 -14.73 18.84 -1.21
CA HIS A 47 -13.45 18.70 -0.56
C HIS A 47 -13.59 18.51 0.98
N PRO A 48 -14.16 17.38 1.44
CA PRO A 48 -14.46 17.17 2.87
C PRO A 48 -13.21 17.10 3.75
N ASN A 49 -12.05 16.78 3.15
CA ASN A 49 -10.80 16.55 3.84
C ASN A 49 -9.75 17.61 3.49
N LYS A 50 -10.13 18.89 3.64
CA LYS A 50 -9.24 20.05 3.36
C LYS A 50 -8.52 20.49 4.63
N GLY A 51 -7.22 20.81 4.52
CA GLY A 51 -6.44 21.49 5.56
C GLY A 51 -6.74 22.99 5.64
N ASP A 52 -6.19 23.65 6.65
CA ASP A 52 -6.23 25.12 6.80
C ASP A 52 -4.97 25.77 6.23
N VAL A 53 -3.87 25.05 6.22
CA VAL A 53 -2.58 25.48 5.64
C VAL A 53 -1.84 24.29 5.03
N TYR A 54 -1.20 24.53 3.89
CA TYR A 54 -0.33 23.58 3.20
C TYR A 54 1.12 24.04 3.35
N ILE A 55 1.99 23.13 3.79
CA ILE A 55 3.41 23.40 4.03
C ILE A 55 4.25 22.43 3.21
N THR A 56 5.16 22.96 2.42
CA THR A 56 6.17 22.20 1.67
C THR A 56 7.47 22.18 2.45
N ALA A 57 7.86 21.03 2.98
CA ALA A 57 9.15 20.83 3.61
C ALA A 57 10.21 20.53 2.55
N ILE A 58 11.29 21.32 2.51
CA ILE A 58 12.42 21.13 1.60
C ILE A 58 13.68 20.68 2.33
N GLU A 59 13.66 20.65 3.64
CA GLU A 59 14.73 20.12 4.49
C GLU A 59 14.16 19.52 5.79
N GLU A 60 14.94 18.70 6.46
CA GLU A 60 14.51 18.00 7.69
C GLU A 60 14.21 18.96 8.84
N SER A 61 14.91 20.09 8.90
CA SER A 61 14.68 21.17 9.88
C SER A 61 13.30 21.81 9.72
N ASP A 62 12.75 21.88 8.51
CA ASP A 62 11.37 22.36 8.29
C ASP A 62 10.37 21.48 9.02
N ILE A 63 10.52 20.15 8.90
CA ILE A 63 9.64 19.16 9.57
C ILE A 63 9.72 19.35 11.09
N THR A 64 10.95 19.47 11.63
CA THR A 64 11.18 19.70 13.06
C THR A 64 10.47 20.96 13.54
N SER A 65 10.61 22.07 12.80
CA SER A 65 9.99 23.36 13.13
C SER A 65 8.47 23.29 13.05
N VAL A 66 7.93 22.68 12.00
CA VAL A 66 6.47 22.51 11.84
C VAL A 66 5.90 21.72 13.00
N LEU A 67 6.52 20.59 13.37
CA LEU A 67 6.02 19.74 14.44
C LEU A 67 6.12 20.43 15.81
N ALA A 68 7.22 21.16 16.08
CA ALA A 68 7.38 21.90 17.33
C ALA A 68 6.28 22.98 17.47
N ILE A 69 6.08 23.81 16.45
CA ILE A 69 5.03 24.87 16.44
C ILE A 69 3.64 24.24 16.52
N ALA A 70 3.38 23.18 15.72
CA ALA A 70 2.09 22.50 15.75
C ALA A 70 1.79 21.89 17.13
N ASN A 71 2.80 21.33 17.80
CA ASN A 71 2.67 20.76 19.14
C ASN A 71 2.39 21.84 20.20
N GLU A 72 3.06 23.01 20.13
CA GLU A 72 2.83 24.13 21.03
C GLU A 72 1.39 24.68 20.88
N HIS A 73 0.96 24.90 19.65
CA HIS A 73 -0.37 25.44 19.34
C HIS A 73 -1.48 24.36 19.28
N LYS A 74 -1.14 23.07 19.44
CA LYS A 74 -2.06 21.92 19.33
C LYS A 74 -2.80 21.88 17.99
N VAL A 75 -2.11 22.20 16.90
CA VAL A 75 -2.64 22.17 15.53
C VAL A 75 -2.48 20.77 14.96
N PRO A 76 -3.53 20.14 14.41
CA PRO A 76 -3.40 18.86 13.71
C PRO A 76 -2.44 18.95 12.53
N VAL A 77 -1.63 17.90 12.34
CA VAL A 77 -0.70 17.76 11.21
C VAL A 77 -1.00 16.46 10.48
N THR A 78 -1.31 16.56 9.20
CA THR A 78 -1.43 15.41 8.32
C THR A 78 -0.24 15.38 7.37
N VAL A 79 0.56 14.33 7.46
CA VAL A 79 1.75 14.15 6.60
C VAL A 79 1.34 13.63 5.24
N ARG A 80 1.90 14.20 4.20
CA ARG A 80 1.68 13.86 2.80
C ARG A 80 3.01 13.75 2.05
N ALA A 81 3.10 12.82 1.10
CA ALA A 81 4.12 12.78 0.07
C ALA A 81 3.40 12.74 -1.30
N LEU A 82 3.70 11.79 -2.19
CA LEU A 82 3.06 11.69 -3.52
C LEU A 82 1.58 11.30 -3.49
N ALA A 83 1.06 10.92 -2.34
CA ALA A 83 -0.36 10.59 -2.10
C ALA A 83 -0.95 9.56 -3.09
N SER A 84 -0.16 8.54 -3.42
CA SER A 84 -0.58 7.40 -4.24
C SER A 84 -1.48 6.40 -3.51
N SER A 85 -1.79 6.66 -2.25
CA SER A 85 -2.70 5.84 -1.44
C SER A 85 -4.13 5.82 -2.02
N VAL A 86 -4.84 4.73 -1.73
CA VAL A 86 -6.21 4.48 -2.22
C VAL A 86 -7.23 4.33 -1.10
N THR A 87 -6.91 4.80 0.10
CA THR A 87 -7.78 4.69 1.29
C THR A 87 -7.80 5.95 2.17
N GLY A 88 -7.16 7.05 1.74
CA GLY A 88 -7.25 8.35 2.41
C GLY A 88 -6.30 8.57 3.58
N GLN A 89 -5.13 7.94 3.62
CA GLN A 89 -4.12 8.18 4.67
C GLN A 89 -3.66 9.63 4.76
N PRO A 90 -3.29 10.31 3.64
CA PRO A 90 -2.74 11.66 3.68
C PRO A 90 -3.81 12.76 3.71
N LEU A 91 -5.04 12.43 4.10
CA LEU A 91 -6.17 13.36 4.06
C LEU A 91 -6.53 13.85 5.47
N PRO A 92 -6.56 15.18 5.72
CA PRO A 92 -6.92 15.73 7.02
C PRO A 92 -8.35 15.36 7.45
N THR A 93 -8.53 15.09 8.74
CA THR A 93 -9.87 14.88 9.35
C THR A 93 -10.35 16.06 10.19
N LYS A 94 -9.41 16.90 10.64
CA LYS A 94 -9.67 18.02 11.55
C LYS A 94 -9.10 19.35 11.03
N GLY A 95 -8.95 19.50 9.72
CA GLY A 95 -8.24 20.66 9.18
C GLY A 95 -6.77 20.69 9.59
N GLY A 96 -6.26 21.85 9.97
CA GLY A 96 -4.87 22.02 10.42
C GLY A 96 -3.86 22.05 9.28
N ILE A 97 -2.67 21.54 9.53
CA ILE A 97 -1.54 21.55 8.63
C ILE A 97 -1.55 20.31 7.75
N VAL A 98 -1.45 20.48 6.44
CA VAL A 98 -1.00 19.44 5.50
C VAL A 98 0.50 19.64 5.30
N LEU A 99 1.31 18.72 5.82
CA LEU A 99 2.76 18.74 5.72
C LEU A 99 3.22 17.86 4.57
N ASP A 100 3.61 18.47 3.47
CA ASP A 100 4.17 17.78 2.32
C ASP A 100 5.67 17.58 2.49
N VAL A 101 6.10 16.33 2.43
CA VAL A 101 7.51 15.90 2.55
C VAL A 101 8.06 15.37 1.23
N SER A 102 7.33 15.50 0.12
CA SER A 102 7.75 14.99 -1.19
C SER A 102 8.93 15.75 -1.78
N GLU A 103 9.09 17.04 -1.40
CA GLU A 103 10.13 17.93 -1.90
C GLU A 103 11.45 17.89 -1.08
N LEU A 104 11.56 16.99 -0.11
CA LEU A 104 12.85 16.75 0.55
C LEU A 104 13.88 16.31 -0.50
N PRO A 105 15.14 16.81 -0.45
CA PRO A 105 16.15 16.47 -1.45
C PRO A 105 16.35 14.95 -1.56
N ALA A 106 16.08 14.41 -2.74
CA ALA A 106 16.25 12.98 -3.02
C ALA A 106 17.75 12.64 -3.01
N SER A 107 18.16 11.79 -2.08
CA SER A 107 19.53 11.28 -1.99
C SER A 107 19.52 9.81 -1.62
N TYR A 108 20.52 9.06 -2.08
CA TYR A 108 20.73 7.66 -1.70
C TYR A 108 22.22 7.32 -1.60
N SER A 109 22.51 6.28 -0.85
CA SER A 109 23.83 5.68 -0.78
C SER A 109 23.75 4.16 -0.65
N VAL A 110 24.54 3.45 -1.44
CA VAL A 110 24.63 1.99 -1.44
C VAL A 110 25.81 1.54 -0.58
N ASN A 111 25.56 0.57 0.29
CA ASN A 111 26.59 -0.16 1.00
C ASN A 111 26.62 -1.61 0.47
N GLU A 112 27.47 -1.85 -0.51
CA GLU A 112 27.57 -3.17 -1.17
C GLU A 112 28.00 -4.29 -0.22
N SER A 113 28.87 -3.98 0.76
CA SER A 113 29.33 -4.96 1.74
C SER A 113 28.22 -5.45 2.67
N ASN A 114 27.30 -4.56 3.01
CA ASN A 114 26.14 -4.86 3.86
C ASN A 114 24.89 -5.20 3.04
N MET A 115 24.96 -5.05 1.70
CA MET A 115 23.82 -5.22 0.79
C MET A 115 22.61 -4.37 1.25
N THR A 116 22.84 -3.07 1.42
CA THR A 116 21.81 -2.12 1.83
C THR A 116 21.90 -0.83 1.02
N VAL A 117 20.74 -0.18 0.87
CA VAL A 117 20.64 1.20 0.39
C VAL A 117 19.99 2.06 1.46
N THR A 118 20.57 3.23 1.73
CA THR A 118 19.94 4.27 2.55
C THR A 118 19.46 5.36 1.61
N ALA A 119 18.20 5.75 1.71
CA ALA A 119 17.59 6.77 0.88
C ALA A 119 16.75 7.75 1.71
N THR A 120 16.62 9.00 1.23
CA THR A 120 15.66 9.95 1.77
C THR A 120 14.24 9.42 1.61
N SER A 121 13.36 9.66 2.57
CA SER A 121 11.98 9.14 2.55
C SER A 121 11.15 9.63 1.35
N SER A 122 11.50 10.80 0.79
CA SER A 122 10.89 11.40 -0.40
C SER A 122 11.28 10.72 -1.71
N PHE A 123 12.35 9.89 -1.72
CA PHE A 123 12.83 9.27 -2.95
C PHE A 123 11.73 8.48 -3.63
N ASN A 124 11.50 8.72 -4.94
CA ASN A 124 10.56 7.93 -5.74
C ASN A 124 11.05 6.48 -5.82
N GLY A 125 10.14 5.55 -5.59
CA GLY A 125 10.50 4.14 -5.52
C GLY A 125 10.97 3.55 -6.83
N GLY A 126 10.37 3.94 -7.95
CA GLY A 126 10.77 3.51 -9.28
C GLY A 126 12.12 4.05 -9.68
N ASP A 127 12.36 5.35 -9.45
CA ASP A 127 13.66 5.96 -9.75
C ASP A 127 14.79 5.31 -8.93
N LEU A 128 14.52 4.96 -7.66
CA LEU A 128 15.50 4.26 -6.83
C LEU A 128 15.78 2.84 -7.34
N GLU A 129 14.74 2.09 -7.73
CA GLU A 129 14.90 0.77 -8.33
C GLU A 129 15.72 0.84 -9.62
N ASP A 130 15.40 1.77 -10.53
CA ASP A 130 16.11 1.93 -11.82
C ASP A 130 17.60 2.25 -11.60
N LEU A 131 17.92 3.16 -10.67
CA LEU A 131 19.31 3.47 -10.31
C LEU A 131 20.07 2.29 -9.68
N LEU A 132 19.38 1.45 -8.92
CA LEU A 132 19.97 0.24 -8.34
C LEU A 132 20.19 -0.84 -9.42
N VAL A 133 19.25 -1.00 -10.35
CA VAL A 133 19.34 -1.96 -11.47
C VAL A 133 20.56 -1.63 -12.36
N GLU A 134 20.81 -0.36 -12.66
CA GLU A 134 22.00 0.08 -13.39
C GLU A 134 23.32 -0.32 -12.68
N GLN A 135 23.29 -0.49 -11.36
CA GLN A 135 24.42 -0.91 -10.54
C GLN A 135 24.47 -2.42 -10.26
N GLY A 136 23.56 -3.21 -10.84
CA GLY A 136 23.47 -4.66 -10.65
C GLY A 136 22.75 -5.09 -9.37
N TRP A 137 21.95 -4.20 -8.79
CA TRP A 137 21.16 -4.44 -7.58
C TRP A 137 19.66 -4.30 -7.85
N THR A 138 18.82 -4.81 -6.95
CA THR A 138 17.37 -4.60 -6.93
C THR A 138 16.88 -4.50 -5.49
N LEU A 139 15.84 -3.70 -5.25
CA LEU A 139 15.09 -3.70 -3.99
C LEU A 139 14.29 -5.00 -3.81
N GLY A 140 13.93 -5.67 -4.91
CA GLY A 140 12.97 -6.77 -4.87
C GLY A 140 11.55 -6.35 -4.45
N HIS A 141 11.38 -5.09 -4.08
CA HIS A 141 10.09 -4.49 -3.71
C HIS A 141 9.44 -3.88 -4.95
N SER A 142 8.35 -4.46 -5.41
CA SER A 142 7.67 -4.05 -6.65
C SER A 142 6.17 -3.85 -6.43
N PRO A 143 5.75 -2.83 -5.64
CA PRO A 143 4.34 -2.48 -5.55
C PRO A 143 3.85 -1.99 -6.91
N GLN A 144 2.56 -2.10 -7.18
CA GLN A 144 1.99 -1.59 -8.44
C GLN A 144 2.21 -0.07 -8.59
N SER A 145 2.21 0.65 -7.48
CA SER A 145 2.50 2.09 -7.40
C SER A 145 3.98 2.46 -7.43
N LEU A 146 4.90 1.58 -7.84
CA LEU A 146 6.34 1.76 -7.74
C LEU A 146 6.82 3.15 -8.19
N TYR A 147 6.39 3.60 -9.37
CA TYR A 147 6.74 4.91 -9.96
C TYR A 147 5.85 6.08 -9.48
N ARG A 148 4.90 5.82 -8.58
CA ARG A 148 3.94 6.82 -8.06
C ARG A 148 4.01 6.97 -6.55
N SER A 149 4.93 6.29 -5.89
CA SER A 149 5.07 6.26 -4.43
C SER A 149 6.49 6.55 -3.98
N THR A 150 6.64 6.95 -2.73
CA THR A 150 7.94 7.22 -2.12
C THR A 150 8.34 6.10 -1.16
N VAL A 151 9.65 5.97 -0.96
CA VAL A 151 10.22 4.98 -0.03
C VAL A 151 9.68 5.16 1.39
N GLY A 152 9.57 6.41 1.88
CA GLY A 152 8.97 6.69 3.19
C GLY A 152 7.49 6.34 3.27
N GLY A 153 6.75 6.56 2.17
CA GLY A 153 5.34 6.15 2.05
C GLY A 153 5.15 4.65 2.18
N TRP A 154 6.06 3.84 1.65
CA TRP A 154 6.00 2.38 1.80
C TRP A 154 6.06 1.94 3.27
N LEU A 155 6.99 2.53 4.05
CA LEU A 155 7.07 2.23 5.47
C LEU A 155 5.81 2.69 6.21
N ALA A 156 5.38 3.93 5.95
CA ALA A 156 4.22 4.52 6.62
C ALA A 156 2.91 3.74 6.41
N THR A 157 2.77 3.04 5.28
CA THR A 157 1.56 2.27 4.94
C THR A 157 1.74 0.76 5.02
N LEU A 158 2.93 0.27 5.41
CA LEU A 158 3.26 -1.17 5.43
C LEU A 158 3.07 -1.81 4.04
N ALA A 159 3.61 -1.16 3.01
CA ALA A 159 3.41 -1.57 1.63
C ALA A 159 4.03 -2.94 1.32
N THR A 160 3.40 -3.70 0.44
CA THR A 160 3.91 -4.99 -0.03
C THR A 160 4.00 -5.01 -1.55
N GLY A 161 5.13 -5.48 -2.06
CA GLY A 161 5.38 -5.60 -3.51
C GLY A 161 4.94 -6.96 -4.06
N GLN A 162 4.72 -7.02 -5.36
CA GLN A 162 4.27 -8.23 -6.09
C GLN A 162 5.26 -9.40 -6.02
N PHE A 163 6.50 -9.13 -5.61
CA PHE A 163 7.57 -10.14 -5.48
C PHE A 163 7.82 -10.56 -4.03
N SER A 164 6.86 -10.26 -3.14
CA SER A 164 6.99 -10.49 -1.69
C SER A 164 7.11 -11.98 -1.29
N SER A 165 6.66 -12.91 -2.12
CA SER A 165 6.84 -14.35 -1.85
C SER A 165 8.31 -14.74 -1.73
N LEU A 166 9.20 -14.06 -2.48
CA LEU A 166 10.65 -14.28 -2.42
C LEU A 166 11.35 -13.25 -1.51
N TYR A 167 11.03 -11.96 -1.67
CA TYR A 167 11.79 -10.88 -1.04
C TYR A 167 11.19 -10.38 0.28
N GLY A 168 9.94 -10.71 0.56
CA GLY A 168 9.20 -10.22 1.72
C GLY A 168 8.47 -8.91 1.45
N GLY A 169 7.69 -8.42 2.43
CA GLY A 169 7.11 -7.09 2.47
C GLY A 169 8.11 -6.04 2.93
N ILE A 170 7.66 -4.78 3.03
CA ILE A 170 8.56 -3.69 3.48
C ILE A 170 9.09 -3.94 4.91
N GLU A 171 8.33 -4.63 5.75
CA GLU A 171 8.69 -5.04 7.11
C GLU A 171 9.88 -6.00 7.16
N ASP A 172 10.05 -6.80 6.11
CA ASP A 172 11.19 -7.72 5.96
C ASP A 172 12.41 -7.05 5.34
N LEU A 173 12.18 -6.00 4.55
CA LEU A 173 13.21 -5.29 3.79
C LEU A 173 13.88 -4.19 4.61
N VAL A 174 13.14 -3.50 5.48
CA VAL A 174 13.66 -2.40 6.27
C VAL A 174 14.64 -2.90 7.34
N VAL A 175 15.80 -2.25 7.43
CA VAL A 175 16.81 -2.55 8.45
C VAL A 175 17.09 -1.39 9.41
N GLY A 176 16.72 -0.16 9.02
CA GLY A 176 16.85 1.03 9.85
C GLY A 176 16.14 2.23 9.22
N TYR A 177 15.88 3.26 10.00
CA TYR A 177 15.28 4.51 9.52
C TYR A 177 15.40 5.63 10.54
N ASP A 178 15.21 6.87 10.07
CA ASP A 178 15.10 8.07 10.89
C ASP A 178 13.64 8.56 10.92
N VAL A 179 13.21 9.07 12.07
CA VAL A 179 11.86 9.62 12.27
C VAL A 179 11.92 10.86 13.15
N ILE A 180 11.08 11.85 12.85
CA ILE A 180 10.83 13.01 13.71
C ILE A 180 9.51 12.81 14.43
N LEU A 181 9.54 12.87 15.77
CA LEU A 181 8.39 12.70 16.64
C LEU A 181 7.52 13.98 16.68
N ALA A 182 6.31 13.86 17.22
CA ALA A 182 5.40 15.01 17.37
C ALA A 182 5.97 16.18 18.18
N THR A 183 6.96 15.93 19.03
CA THR A 183 7.70 16.93 19.80
C THR A 183 8.80 17.67 19.03
N GLY A 184 9.06 17.27 17.78
CA GLY A 184 10.18 17.75 16.97
C GLY A 184 11.50 17.02 17.23
N GLU A 185 11.54 16.04 18.15
CA GLU A 185 12.74 15.26 18.43
C GLU A 185 13.01 14.25 17.31
N LYS A 186 14.27 14.16 16.88
CA LYS A 186 14.72 13.15 15.92
C LYS A 186 15.13 11.87 16.64
N MET A 187 14.64 10.76 16.14
CA MET A 187 15.03 9.42 16.56
C MET A 187 15.60 8.63 15.38
N SER A 188 16.70 7.91 15.60
CA SER A 188 17.34 7.06 14.59
C SER A 188 17.36 5.60 15.03
N LEU A 189 16.87 4.72 14.18
CA LEU A 189 16.98 3.27 14.32
C LEU A 189 18.13 2.75 13.45
N LYS A 190 19.16 2.22 14.11
CA LYS A 190 20.37 1.74 13.43
C LYS A 190 20.08 0.56 12.51
N ALA A 191 20.66 0.60 11.32
CA ALA A 191 20.64 -0.51 10.38
C ALA A 191 21.53 -1.66 10.86
N ASN A 192 20.95 -2.63 11.53
CA ASN A 192 21.61 -3.82 12.02
C ASN A 192 20.94 -5.08 11.48
N PRO A 193 21.68 -6.21 11.30
CA PRO A 193 21.08 -7.45 10.80
C PRO A 193 19.99 -7.98 11.73
N ARG A 194 20.20 -7.86 13.05
CA ARG A 194 19.26 -8.28 14.09
C ARG A 194 19.64 -7.61 15.41
N ALA A 195 18.63 -7.17 16.17
CA ALA A 195 18.80 -6.67 17.53
C ALA A 195 17.86 -7.45 18.47
N ALA A 196 18.40 -7.90 19.61
CA ALA A 196 17.65 -8.65 20.64
C ALA A 196 17.71 -7.94 22.01
N MET A 197 17.89 -6.61 22.01
CA MET A 197 17.85 -5.78 23.21
C MET A 197 16.44 -5.16 23.35
N GLY A 198 15.47 -6.00 23.69
CA GLY A 198 14.05 -5.65 23.80
C GLY A 198 13.21 -6.06 22.57
N PRO A 199 11.98 -5.56 22.48
CA PRO A 199 11.12 -5.74 21.30
C PRO A 199 11.76 -5.17 20.03
N ASP A 200 11.35 -5.67 18.86
CA ASP A 200 11.82 -5.13 17.59
C ASP A 200 11.19 -3.75 17.33
N LEU A 201 11.93 -2.70 17.70
CA LEU A 201 11.48 -1.32 17.56
C LEU A 201 11.34 -0.87 16.08
N ARG A 202 11.88 -1.64 15.11
CA ARG A 202 11.68 -1.33 13.69
C ARG A 202 10.21 -1.39 13.28
N GLN A 203 9.42 -2.22 13.99
CA GLN A 203 7.99 -2.40 13.69
C GLN A 203 7.10 -1.24 14.20
N VAL A 204 7.61 -0.34 15.03
CA VAL A 204 6.78 0.68 15.73
C VAL A 204 6.17 1.69 14.74
N PHE A 205 6.94 2.12 13.74
CA PHE A 205 6.51 3.14 12.77
C PHE A 205 6.03 2.57 11.43
N LEU A 206 6.20 1.27 11.21
CA LEU A 206 5.70 0.60 10.01
C LEU A 206 4.16 0.53 10.08
N GLY A 207 3.49 0.96 9.00
CA GLY A 207 2.03 1.02 8.95
C GLY A 207 1.40 2.05 9.89
N SER A 208 2.20 2.97 10.46
CA SER A 208 1.70 4.00 11.38
C SER A 208 0.92 5.13 10.69
N GLU A 209 0.97 5.23 9.37
CA GLU A 209 0.24 6.23 8.57
C GLU A 209 0.48 7.68 9.04
N GLY A 210 1.70 7.98 9.50
CA GLY A 210 2.04 9.30 10.02
C GLY A 210 1.39 9.66 11.36
N THR A 211 0.78 8.71 12.07
CA THR A 211 0.16 8.96 13.38
C THR A 211 1.15 8.99 14.54
N LEU A 212 2.34 8.42 14.38
CA LEU A 212 3.35 8.28 15.45
C LEU A 212 4.59 9.13 15.22
N GLY A 213 4.86 9.55 14.00
CA GLY A 213 6.04 10.34 13.61
C GLY A 213 6.12 10.51 12.11
N VAL A 214 7.10 11.30 11.65
CA VAL A 214 7.40 11.58 10.24
C VAL A 214 8.72 10.92 9.87
N ILE A 215 8.68 9.93 8.98
CA ILE A 215 9.88 9.20 8.51
C ILE A 215 10.64 10.09 7.53
N THR A 216 11.96 10.27 7.72
CA THR A 216 12.79 11.18 6.92
C THR A 216 13.89 10.46 6.14
N SER A 217 14.34 9.30 6.61
CA SER A 217 15.36 8.47 5.95
C SER A 217 15.05 7.00 6.17
N VAL A 218 15.41 6.15 5.22
CA VAL A 218 15.14 4.70 5.27
C VAL A 218 16.35 3.94 4.78
N THR A 219 16.72 2.86 5.50
CA THR A 219 17.71 1.89 5.05
C THR A 219 17.03 0.55 4.75
N LEU A 220 17.13 0.11 3.50
CA LEU A 220 16.54 -1.13 3.00
C LEU A 220 17.63 -2.15 2.60
N LYS A 221 17.27 -3.43 2.68
CA LYS A 221 18.03 -4.50 2.01
C LYS A 221 17.97 -4.31 0.49
N ILE A 222 19.05 -4.66 -0.17
CA ILE A 222 19.11 -4.83 -1.63
C ILE A 222 19.65 -6.20 -1.97
N PHE A 223 19.32 -6.66 -3.15
CA PHE A 223 19.68 -7.98 -3.65
C PHE A 223 20.43 -7.84 -4.97
N ARG A 224 21.34 -8.78 -5.27
CA ARG A 224 21.94 -8.83 -6.60
C ARG A 224 20.87 -9.15 -7.64
N LEU A 225 20.96 -8.53 -8.81
CA LEU A 225 20.09 -8.89 -9.92
C LEU A 225 20.22 -10.38 -10.21
N PRO A 226 19.09 -11.10 -10.30
CA PRO A 226 19.10 -12.53 -10.59
C PRO A 226 19.59 -12.79 -12.02
N PRO A 227 20.54 -13.71 -12.24
CA PRO A 227 21.07 -14.01 -13.58
C PRO A 227 20.08 -14.81 -14.45
N ALA A 228 19.06 -15.42 -13.86
CA ALA A 228 18.03 -16.17 -14.58
C ALA A 228 16.64 -15.91 -14.02
N GLU A 229 15.65 -15.98 -14.93
CA GLU A 229 14.22 -15.90 -14.63
C GLU A 229 13.47 -16.90 -15.50
N ALA A 230 12.45 -17.55 -14.93
CA ALA A 230 11.50 -18.36 -15.67
C ALA A 230 10.08 -18.02 -15.26
N LEU A 231 9.19 -17.89 -16.24
CA LEU A 231 7.80 -17.51 -16.07
C LEU A 231 6.89 -18.59 -16.66
N MET A 232 5.76 -18.86 -16.00
CA MET A 232 4.78 -19.84 -16.47
C MET A 232 3.36 -19.41 -16.11
N THR A 233 2.46 -19.58 -17.06
CA THR A 233 1.01 -19.41 -16.89
C THR A 233 0.37 -20.77 -16.83
N TYR A 234 -0.57 -20.97 -15.89
CA TYR A 234 -1.37 -22.18 -15.76
C TYR A 234 -2.87 -21.85 -15.82
N SER A 235 -3.65 -22.61 -16.58
CA SER A 235 -5.09 -22.70 -16.34
C SER A 235 -5.34 -23.61 -15.15
N VAL A 236 -6.34 -23.27 -14.33
CA VAL A 236 -6.66 -24.01 -13.10
C VAL A 236 -8.14 -24.40 -13.12
N PRO A 237 -8.54 -25.62 -12.71
CA PRO A 237 -9.93 -26.06 -12.86
C PRO A 237 -10.95 -25.22 -12.11
N THR A 238 -10.64 -24.78 -10.89
CA THR A 238 -11.54 -23.99 -10.02
C THR A 238 -10.74 -23.05 -9.12
N VAL A 239 -11.40 -22.02 -8.57
CA VAL A 239 -10.78 -21.12 -7.57
C VAL A 239 -10.29 -21.91 -6.36
N LYS A 240 -11.06 -22.89 -5.87
CA LYS A 240 -10.64 -23.75 -4.76
C LYS A 240 -9.35 -24.52 -5.06
N ALA A 241 -9.25 -25.13 -6.25
CA ALA A 241 -8.04 -25.85 -6.67
C ALA A 241 -6.82 -24.93 -6.75
N GLY A 242 -7.00 -23.69 -7.21
CA GLY A 242 -5.93 -22.70 -7.25
C GLY A 242 -5.45 -22.26 -5.87
N LEU A 243 -6.37 -22.05 -4.94
CA LEU A 243 -6.02 -21.74 -3.54
C LEU A 243 -5.29 -22.92 -2.86
N ASP A 244 -5.76 -24.15 -3.07
CA ASP A 244 -5.09 -25.34 -2.54
C ASP A 244 -3.68 -25.53 -3.16
N LEU A 245 -3.53 -25.22 -4.44
CA LEU A 245 -2.23 -25.21 -5.14
C LEU A 245 -1.28 -24.17 -4.54
N MET A 246 -1.74 -22.93 -4.34
CA MET A 246 -0.93 -21.87 -3.73
C MET A 246 -0.50 -22.26 -2.30
N ARG A 247 -1.40 -22.84 -1.51
CA ARG A 247 -1.10 -23.35 -0.17
C ARG A 247 -0.02 -24.45 -0.21
N GLU A 248 -0.09 -25.37 -1.17
CA GLU A 248 0.90 -26.45 -1.31
C GLU A 248 2.27 -25.92 -1.70
N ILE A 249 2.34 -24.86 -2.56
CA ILE A 249 3.59 -24.17 -2.89
C ILE A 249 4.22 -23.61 -1.61
N SER A 250 3.46 -22.87 -0.79
CA SER A 250 3.95 -22.34 0.47
C SER A 250 4.38 -23.44 1.45
N ALA A 251 3.57 -24.46 1.63
CA ALA A 251 3.87 -25.61 2.51
C ALA A 251 5.11 -26.40 2.08
N SER A 252 5.48 -26.33 0.80
CA SER A 252 6.70 -26.97 0.26
C SER A 252 7.98 -26.14 0.45
N ASN A 253 7.90 -24.99 1.13
CA ASN A 253 8.99 -24.02 1.28
C ASN A 253 9.59 -23.52 -0.04
N ILE A 254 8.86 -23.63 -1.15
CA ILE A 254 9.23 -23.02 -2.42
C ILE A 254 8.80 -21.55 -2.38
N LYS A 255 9.70 -20.64 -2.78
CA LYS A 255 9.46 -19.19 -2.74
C LYS A 255 9.59 -18.58 -4.13
N PRO A 256 8.65 -18.86 -5.04
CA PRO A 256 8.67 -18.23 -6.35
C PRO A 256 8.56 -16.71 -6.18
N PHE A 257 9.30 -15.94 -6.98
CA PHE A 257 9.28 -14.49 -6.82
C PHE A 257 7.93 -13.89 -7.20
N LEU A 258 7.15 -14.57 -8.04
CA LEU A 258 5.82 -14.18 -8.44
C LEU A 258 4.85 -15.35 -8.22
N VAL A 259 3.78 -15.08 -7.47
CA VAL A 259 2.60 -15.93 -7.37
C VAL A 259 1.39 -15.02 -7.49
N ARG A 260 0.58 -15.22 -8.53
CA ARG A 260 -0.60 -14.38 -8.75
C ARG A 260 -1.71 -15.22 -9.39
N PHE A 261 -2.82 -15.37 -8.71
CA PHE A 261 -3.92 -16.23 -9.08
C PHE A 261 -5.19 -15.40 -9.29
N TYR A 262 -5.82 -15.55 -10.44
CA TYR A 262 -7.01 -14.83 -10.86
C TYR A 262 -8.23 -15.76 -10.89
N ASP A 263 -9.38 -15.27 -10.42
CA ASP A 263 -10.65 -15.95 -10.69
C ASP A 263 -10.99 -15.88 -12.18
N THR A 264 -12.05 -16.61 -12.59
CA THR A 264 -12.42 -16.70 -14.01
C THR A 264 -12.73 -15.33 -14.62
N GLU A 265 -13.35 -14.43 -13.87
CA GLU A 265 -13.73 -13.12 -14.41
C GLU A 265 -12.51 -12.22 -14.61
N GLU A 266 -11.59 -12.17 -13.64
CA GLU A 266 -10.37 -11.39 -13.80
C GLU A 266 -9.38 -12.05 -14.77
N ALA A 267 -9.41 -13.37 -14.92
CA ALA A 267 -8.59 -14.10 -15.90
C ALA A 267 -8.84 -13.61 -17.34
N LYS A 268 -10.06 -13.25 -17.69
CA LYS A 268 -10.39 -12.66 -19.00
C LYS A 268 -9.62 -11.38 -19.27
N HIS A 269 -9.55 -10.49 -18.27
CA HIS A 269 -8.78 -9.25 -18.33
C HIS A 269 -7.27 -9.52 -18.33
N ALA A 270 -6.80 -10.43 -17.47
CA ALA A 270 -5.40 -10.76 -17.34
C ALA A 270 -4.82 -11.40 -18.62
N MET A 271 -5.59 -12.24 -19.29
CA MET A 271 -5.22 -12.92 -20.55
C MET A 271 -5.52 -12.07 -21.79
N GLY A 272 -6.33 -10.99 -21.65
CA GLY A 272 -6.79 -10.19 -22.79
C GLY A 272 -7.74 -10.96 -23.72
N ASP A 273 -8.44 -11.97 -23.20
CA ASP A 273 -9.34 -12.86 -23.94
C ASP A 273 -10.66 -13.03 -23.19
N THR A 274 -11.72 -12.40 -23.69
CA THR A 274 -13.06 -12.46 -23.08
C THR A 274 -13.71 -13.84 -23.16
N SER A 275 -13.21 -14.74 -24.00
CA SER A 275 -13.66 -16.14 -24.11
C SER A 275 -13.01 -17.06 -23.10
N PHE A 276 -11.99 -16.58 -22.36
CA PHE A 276 -11.30 -17.38 -21.35
C PHE A 276 -12.25 -17.79 -20.24
N SER A 277 -12.26 -19.06 -19.86
CA SER A 277 -13.33 -19.64 -19.04
C SER A 277 -12.85 -20.37 -17.77
N THR A 278 -11.56 -20.28 -17.46
CA THR A 278 -10.96 -20.90 -16.28
C THR A 278 -10.19 -19.87 -15.45
N PRO A 279 -10.04 -20.07 -14.13
CA PRO A 279 -9.05 -19.36 -13.32
C PRO A 279 -7.63 -19.52 -13.87
N VAL A 280 -6.77 -18.53 -13.63
CA VAL A 280 -5.39 -18.50 -14.15
C VAL A 280 -4.39 -18.23 -13.02
N LEU A 281 -3.31 -19.01 -13.00
CA LEU A 281 -2.20 -18.83 -12.08
C LEU A 281 -0.95 -18.42 -12.85
N PHE A 282 -0.34 -17.30 -12.45
CA PHE A 282 0.98 -16.85 -12.88
C PHE A 282 2.02 -17.22 -11.83
N LEU A 283 3.08 -17.91 -12.27
CA LEU A 283 4.22 -18.26 -11.43
C LEU A 283 5.51 -17.77 -12.07
N GLY A 284 6.44 -17.33 -11.21
CA GLY A 284 7.76 -16.90 -11.66
C GLY A 284 8.85 -17.31 -10.68
N SER A 285 9.96 -17.87 -11.21
CA SER A 285 11.17 -18.23 -10.48
C SER A 285 12.32 -17.32 -10.88
N ARG A 286 13.16 -16.92 -9.91
CA ARG A 286 14.37 -16.09 -10.10
C ARG A 286 15.53 -16.61 -9.28
N GLY A 287 16.74 -16.55 -9.82
CA GLY A 287 17.95 -16.90 -9.09
C GLY A 287 19.07 -17.42 -9.98
N LEU A 288 19.89 -18.32 -9.44
CA LEU A 288 20.88 -19.04 -10.26
C LEU A 288 20.16 -19.99 -11.23
N PRO A 289 20.67 -20.18 -12.46
CA PRO A 289 19.98 -20.99 -13.47
C PRO A 289 19.56 -22.37 -12.98
N GLU A 290 20.45 -23.08 -12.27
CA GLU A 290 20.18 -24.43 -11.77
C GLU A 290 19.06 -24.43 -10.69
N MET A 291 18.96 -23.37 -9.90
CA MET A 291 17.90 -23.22 -8.91
C MET A 291 16.56 -22.90 -9.58
N VAL A 292 16.58 -22.03 -10.61
CA VAL A 292 15.39 -21.70 -11.39
C VAL A 292 14.82 -22.94 -12.08
N ASP A 293 15.66 -23.77 -12.72
CA ASP A 293 15.24 -25.00 -13.37
C ASP A 293 14.63 -26.00 -12.36
N ALA A 294 15.27 -26.17 -11.21
CA ALA A 294 14.77 -27.07 -10.16
C ALA A 294 13.42 -26.58 -9.57
N GLU A 295 13.31 -25.28 -9.31
CA GLU A 295 12.07 -24.67 -8.79
C GLU A 295 10.93 -24.80 -9.80
N GLN A 296 11.17 -24.47 -11.07
CA GLN A 296 10.17 -24.63 -12.13
C GLN A 296 9.71 -26.09 -12.27
N GLY A 297 10.63 -27.05 -12.19
CA GLY A 297 10.29 -28.47 -12.18
C GLY A 297 9.38 -28.88 -11.01
N ALA A 298 9.68 -28.37 -9.82
CA ALA A 298 8.87 -28.61 -8.62
C ALA A 298 7.49 -27.93 -8.73
N LEU A 299 7.43 -26.67 -9.14
CA LEU A 299 6.19 -25.93 -9.34
C LEU A 299 5.27 -26.60 -10.36
N ASN A 300 5.83 -27.06 -11.50
CA ASN A 300 5.06 -27.78 -12.51
C ASN A 300 4.53 -29.12 -11.99
N SER A 301 5.32 -29.83 -11.20
CA SER A 301 4.89 -31.09 -10.56
C SER A 301 3.75 -30.85 -9.56
N ILE A 302 3.81 -29.80 -8.78
CA ILE A 302 2.74 -29.39 -7.85
C ILE A 302 1.50 -29.00 -8.66
N ALA A 303 1.62 -28.11 -9.65
CA ALA A 303 0.52 -27.64 -10.48
C ALA A 303 -0.26 -28.80 -11.12
N THR A 304 0.46 -29.75 -11.69
CA THR A 304 -0.15 -30.97 -12.29
C THR A 304 -0.96 -31.79 -11.30
N ARG A 305 -0.52 -31.93 -10.04
CA ARG A 305 -1.27 -32.67 -9.00
C ARG A 305 -2.62 -32.03 -8.68
N PHE A 306 -2.75 -30.70 -8.85
CA PHE A 306 -4.01 -29.96 -8.65
C PHE A 306 -4.81 -29.78 -9.94
N GLY A 307 -4.43 -30.48 -11.03
CA GLY A 307 -5.14 -30.46 -12.30
C GLY A 307 -4.93 -29.17 -13.10
N ALA A 308 -3.89 -28.39 -12.79
CA ALA A 308 -3.54 -27.22 -13.57
C ALA A 308 -2.80 -27.61 -14.85
N GLU A 309 -3.08 -26.91 -15.95
CA GLU A 309 -2.48 -27.12 -17.26
C GLU A 309 -1.57 -25.95 -17.62
N ALA A 310 -0.33 -26.24 -18.03
CA ALA A 310 0.63 -25.23 -18.44
C ALA A 310 0.23 -24.63 -19.80
N LEU A 311 0.13 -23.29 -19.85
CA LEU A 311 -0.21 -22.52 -21.04
C LEU A 311 0.98 -21.80 -21.67
N GLY A 312 2.19 -21.88 -21.07
CA GLY A 312 3.37 -21.15 -21.51
C GLY A 312 3.59 -19.82 -20.76
N PRO A 313 4.63 -19.08 -21.12
CA PRO A 313 5.02 -17.86 -20.42
C PRO A 313 4.28 -16.60 -20.90
N GLU A 314 3.59 -16.64 -22.05
CA GLU A 314 3.10 -15.45 -22.75
C GLU A 314 2.09 -14.63 -21.90
N GLY A 315 1.20 -15.31 -21.18
CA GLY A 315 0.21 -14.64 -20.31
C GLY A 315 0.88 -13.80 -19.21
N VAL A 316 1.80 -14.43 -18.47
CA VAL A 316 2.51 -13.74 -17.39
C VAL A 316 3.50 -12.70 -17.93
N GLN A 317 4.16 -12.91 -19.06
CA GLN A 317 5.02 -11.93 -19.71
C GLN A 317 4.23 -10.68 -20.12
N GLY A 318 3.06 -10.87 -20.74
CA GLY A 318 2.16 -9.78 -21.10
C GLY A 318 1.71 -8.97 -19.88
N TRP A 319 1.39 -9.65 -18.78
CA TRP A 319 1.05 -8.97 -17.52
C TRP A 319 2.27 -8.22 -16.94
N MET A 320 3.46 -8.80 -16.91
CA MET A 320 4.67 -8.14 -16.43
C MET A 320 4.97 -6.84 -17.18
N GLY A 321 4.72 -6.81 -18.49
CA GLY A 321 4.93 -5.62 -19.32
C GLY A 321 3.96 -4.46 -19.06
N ARG A 322 2.76 -4.74 -18.50
CA ARG A 322 1.71 -3.72 -18.26
C ARG A 322 1.33 -3.53 -16.78
N ARG A 323 2.04 -4.17 -15.84
CA ARG A 323 1.65 -4.16 -14.41
C ARG A 323 1.63 -2.78 -13.75
N TYR A 324 2.24 -1.79 -14.35
CA TYR A 324 2.24 -0.39 -13.90
C TYR A 324 1.25 0.51 -14.67
N ASP A 325 0.46 -0.07 -15.57
CA ASP A 325 -0.55 0.67 -16.34
C ASP A 325 -1.86 0.76 -15.57
N PHE A 326 -2.25 1.99 -15.22
CA PHE A 326 -3.50 2.30 -14.53
C PHE A 326 -4.57 2.86 -15.47
N SER A 327 -4.27 2.98 -16.78
CA SER A 327 -5.10 3.69 -17.74
C SER A 327 -6.56 3.20 -17.77
N THR A 328 -6.80 1.90 -17.62
CA THR A 328 -8.15 1.33 -17.60
C THR A 328 -9.00 1.91 -16.46
N VAL A 329 -8.46 1.92 -15.23
CA VAL A 329 -9.17 2.44 -14.05
C VAL A 329 -9.29 3.97 -14.13
N GLU A 330 -8.21 4.67 -14.52
CA GLU A 330 -8.20 6.13 -14.65
C GLU A 330 -9.21 6.63 -15.69
N ASN A 331 -9.27 5.97 -16.85
CA ASN A 331 -10.24 6.31 -17.90
C ASN A 331 -11.69 6.08 -17.44
N LEU A 332 -11.94 4.99 -16.72
CA LEU A 332 -13.26 4.71 -16.16
C LEU A 332 -13.64 5.75 -15.10
N LEU A 333 -12.71 6.12 -14.20
CA LEU A 333 -12.92 7.16 -13.20
C LEU A 333 -13.17 8.54 -13.81
N ALA A 334 -12.52 8.86 -14.94
CA ALA A 334 -12.74 10.12 -15.67
C ALA A 334 -14.10 10.18 -16.37
N THR A 335 -14.75 9.03 -16.60
CA THR A 335 -16.08 8.95 -17.21
C THR A 335 -17.15 9.31 -16.18
N LYS A 336 -18.13 10.15 -16.56
CA LYS A 336 -19.26 10.52 -15.70
C LYS A 336 -19.98 9.26 -15.19
N GLY A 337 -20.05 9.09 -13.86
CA GLY A 337 -20.67 7.94 -13.21
C GLY A 337 -19.85 6.64 -13.26
N GLY A 338 -18.72 6.62 -13.99
CA GLY A 338 -17.83 5.46 -14.05
C GLY A 338 -16.93 5.37 -12.82
N PHE A 339 -16.66 4.16 -12.32
CA PHE A 339 -15.64 3.94 -11.29
C PHE A 339 -15.01 2.56 -11.38
N GLY A 340 -13.74 2.50 -10.98
CA GLY A 340 -13.05 1.26 -10.64
C GLY A 340 -12.58 1.35 -9.19
N GLU A 341 -12.98 0.40 -8.34
CA GLU A 341 -12.54 0.33 -6.93
C GLU A 341 -11.77 -0.95 -6.68
N THR A 342 -10.77 -0.88 -5.81
CA THR A 342 -9.92 -2.02 -5.47
C THR A 342 -9.82 -2.14 -3.95
N ILE A 343 -10.35 -3.21 -3.40
CA ILE A 343 -10.30 -3.47 -1.94
C ILE A 343 -9.53 -4.77 -1.72
N GLU A 344 -8.42 -4.67 -1.01
CA GLU A 344 -7.61 -5.83 -0.64
C GLU A 344 -7.76 -6.17 0.84
N ILE A 345 -7.72 -7.45 1.12
CA ILE A 345 -7.81 -8.04 2.46
C ILE A 345 -6.84 -9.23 2.57
N ALA A 346 -6.68 -9.81 3.75
CA ALA A 346 -5.98 -11.08 3.93
C ALA A 346 -6.77 -12.03 4.82
N HIS A 347 -6.62 -13.33 4.56
CA HIS A 347 -7.21 -14.35 5.41
C HIS A 347 -6.46 -15.69 5.33
N ASN A 348 -6.73 -16.56 6.30
CA ASN A 348 -6.14 -17.88 6.41
C ASN A 348 -6.69 -18.83 5.33
N TRP A 349 -5.90 -19.86 5.00
CA TRP A 349 -6.21 -20.83 3.95
C TRP A 349 -7.52 -21.59 4.15
N ASP A 350 -7.90 -21.84 5.39
CA ASP A 350 -9.10 -22.62 5.72
C ASP A 350 -10.42 -21.88 5.44
N THR A 351 -10.40 -20.55 5.40
CA THR A 351 -11.62 -19.72 5.29
C THR A 351 -11.62 -18.81 4.04
N ILE A 352 -10.46 -18.53 3.42
CA ILE A 352 -10.35 -17.58 2.31
C ILE A 352 -11.28 -17.88 1.13
N HIS A 353 -11.52 -19.16 0.80
CA HIS A 353 -12.40 -19.55 -0.29
C HIS A 353 -13.87 -19.25 0.02
N GLU A 354 -14.31 -19.46 1.25
CA GLU A 354 -15.68 -19.15 1.69
C GLU A 354 -15.89 -17.63 1.72
N LEU A 355 -14.92 -16.89 2.24
CA LEU A 355 -14.93 -15.43 2.23
C LEU A 355 -15.00 -14.87 0.81
N TRP A 356 -14.22 -15.43 -0.14
CA TRP A 356 -14.30 -15.04 -1.55
C TRP A 356 -15.73 -15.19 -2.09
N GLY A 357 -16.37 -16.33 -1.84
CA GLY A 357 -17.75 -16.59 -2.26
C GLY A 357 -18.75 -15.61 -1.65
N ALA A 358 -18.61 -15.32 -0.35
CA ALA A 358 -19.46 -14.38 0.36
C ALA A 358 -19.32 -12.93 -0.18
N LEU A 359 -18.08 -12.48 -0.44
CA LEU A 359 -17.85 -11.17 -1.03
C LEU A 359 -18.37 -11.07 -2.47
N LYS A 360 -18.15 -12.09 -3.32
CA LYS A 360 -18.73 -12.13 -4.68
C LYS A 360 -20.25 -12.00 -4.64
N GLN A 361 -20.89 -12.71 -3.73
CA GLN A 361 -22.35 -12.66 -3.55
C GLN A 361 -22.83 -11.30 -3.05
N ALA A 362 -22.16 -10.72 -2.06
CA ALA A 362 -22.57 -9.45 -1.44
C ALA A 362 -22.32 -8.25 -2.37
N LEU A 363 -21.24 -8.28 -3.14
CA LEU A 363 -20.82 -7.17 -4.00
C LEU A 363 -21.41 -7.25 -5.41
N GLY A 364 -21.85 -8.41 -5.87
CA GLY A 364 -22.47 -8.58 -7.19
C GLY A 364 -23.61 -7.62 -7.50
N PRO A 365 -24.56 -7.35 -6.58
CA PRO A 365 -25.63 -6.34 -6.80
C PRO A 365 -25.13 -4.88 -6.82
N LEU A 366 -23.90 -4.62 -6.40
CA LEU A 366 -23.33 -3.29 -6.24
C LEU A 366 -22.38 -2.88 -7.38
N SER A 367 -22.05 -3.77 -8.30
CA SER A 367 -21.08 -3.48 -9.37
C SER A 367 -21.44 -4.27 -10.64
N ASP A 368 -21.10 -3.73 -11.81
CA ASP A 368 -21.33 -4.39 -13.08
C ASP A 368 -20.38 -5.59 -13.26
N GLU A 369 -19.12 -5.43 -12.83
CA GLU A 369 -18.15 -6.51 -12.78
C GLU A 369 -17.53 -6.60 -11.37
N VAL A 370 -17.44 -7.81 -10.85
CA VAL A 370 -16.74 -8.13 -9.61
C VAL A 370 -15.65 -9.14 -9.93
N LEU A 371 -14.42 -8.68 -9.98
CA LEU A 371 -13.24 -9.47 -10.31
C LEU A 371 -12.47 -9.79 -9.03
N SER A 372 -11.67 -10.85 -9.00
CA SER A 372 -10.81 -11.10 -7.86
C SER A 372 -9.53 -11.85 -8.20
N HIS A 373 -8.46 -11.45 -7.51
CA HIS A 373 -7.21 -12.19 -7.55
C HIS A 373 -6.61 -12.37 -6.16
N PHE A 374 -5.73 -13.36 -6.08
CA PHE A 374 -4.97 -13.71 -4.89
C PHE A 374 -3.49 -13.57 -5.22
N SER A 375 -2.76 -12.89 -4.34
CA SER A 375 -1.31 -12.69 -4.45
C SER A 375 -0.73 -12.63 -3.03
N HIS A 376 0.59 -12.57 -2.87
CA HIS A 376 1.23 -12.51 -1.55
C HIS A 376 0.88 -13.72 -0.68
N ILE A 377 1.52 -14.85 -0.98
CA ILE A 377 1.31 -16.10 -0.24
C ILE A 377 2.15 -16.16 1.04
N TYR A 378 1.56 -16.71 2.08
CA TYR A 378 2.16 -16.97 3.40
C TYR A 378 1.87 -18.40 3.81
N ASP A 379 2.60 -18.91 4.82
CA ASP A 379 2.34 -20.25 5.34
C ASP A 379 0.91 -20.39 5.90
N GLN A 380 0.33 -19.27 6.42
CA GLN A 380 -0.98 -19.26 7.06
C GLN A 380 -2.13 -18.87 6.12
N GLY A 381 -1.86 -18.17 5.02
CA GLY A 381 -2.92 -17.62 4.18
C GLY A 381 -2.40 -16.82 2.98
N THR A 382 -3.29 -16.01 2.42
CA THR A 382 -3.00 -15.18 1.24
C THR A 382 -3.76 -13.86 1.31
N SER A 383 -3.29 -12.88 0.54
CA SER A 383 -4.11 -11.70 0.25
C SER A 383 -5.14 -12.00 -0.83
N MET A 384 -6.25 -11.30 -0.80
CA MET A 384 -7.30 -11.31 -1.82
C MET A 384 -7.65 -9.87 -2.19
N TYR A 385 -7.71 -9.59 -3.49
CA TYR A 385 -8.27 -8.38 -4.05
C TYR A 385 -9.67 -8.60 -4.55
N MET A 386 -10.55 -7.66 -4.28
CA MET A 386 -11.83 -7.49 -4.95
C MET A 386 -11.74 -6.24 -5.80
N ILE A 387 -11.87 -6.40 -7.12
CA ILE A 387 -11.90 -5.29 -8.08
C ILE A 387 -13.33 -5.14 -8.58
N LEU A 388 -13.85 -3.93 -8.48
CA LEU A 388 -15.21 -3.60 -8.84
C LEU A 388 -15.18 -2.54 -9.94
N LEU A 389 -15.69 -2.88 -11.11
CA LEU A 389 -15.82 -1.97 -12.25
C LEU A 389 -17.29 -1.70 -12.49
N SER A 390 -17.66 -0.43 -12.61
CA SER A 390 -19.07 -0.08 -12.79
C SER A 390 -19.26 1.24 -13.50
N GLN A 391 -20.40 1.34 -14.19
CA GLN A 391 -20.90 2.54 -14.82
C GLN A 391 -22.26 2.89 -14.24
N THR A 392 -22.35 3.96 -13.47
CA THR A 392 -23.59 4.48 -12.90
C THR A 392 -24.14 5.66 -13.73
N GLU A 393 -25.30 6.17 -13.36
CA GLU A 393 -25.98 7.26 -14.06
C GLU A 393 -25.22 8.59 -13.98
N ASN A 394 -24.56 8.85 -12.85
CA ASN A 394 -23.83 10.09 -12.58
C ASN A 394 -22.84 9.90 -11.40
N ASP A 395 -22.03 10.93 -11.12
CA ASP A 395 -20.98 10.86 -10.10
C ASP A 395 -21.54 10.85 -8.68
N GLU A 396 -22.71 11.43 -8.43
CA GLU A 396 -23.39 11.37 -7.12
C GLU A 396 -23.79 9.92 -6.80
N VAL A 397 -24.39 9.21 -7.76
CA VAL A 397 -24.73 7.79 -7.60
C VAL A 397 -23.46 6.93 -7.45
N ALA A 398 -22.38 7.25 -8.17
CA ALA A 398 -21.11 6.58 -8.03
C ALA A 398 -20.55 6.73 -6.61
N VAL A 399 -20.60 7.92 -6.03
CA VAL A 399 -20.18 8.19 -4.63
C VAL A 399 -20.99 7.35 -3.63
N GLU A 400 -22.31 7.30 -3.76
CA GLU A 400 -23.17 6.49 -2.88
C GLU A 400 -22.85 5.01 -3.03
N ARG A 401 -22.64 4.53 -4.25
CA ARG A 401 -22.30 3.14 -4.54
C ARG A 401 -20.95 2.75 -3.97
N LEU A 402 -19.92 3.59 -4.12
CA LEU A 402 -18.60 3.38 -3.54
C LEU A 402 -18.66 3.28 -2.01
N ARG A 403 -19.44 4.15 -1.35
CA ARG A 403 -19.64 4.07 0.11
C ARG A 403 -20.29 2.75 0.54
N GLU A 404 -21.30 2.29 -0.20
CA GLU A 404 -21.99 1.03 0.13
C GLU A 404 -21.07 -0.19 -0.14
N ILE A 405 -20.26 -0.16 -1.20
CA ILE A 405 -19.25 -1.18 -1.49
C ILE A 405 -18.28 -1.30 -0.32
N TRP A 406 -17.68 -0.19 0.13
CA TRP A 406 -16.75 -0.19 1.25
C TRP A 406 -17.39 -0.74 2.52
N LYS A 407 -18.56 -0.24 2.88
CA LYS A 407 -19.31 -0.70 4.06
C LYS A 407 -19.60 -2.19 3.99
N THR A 408 -20.17 -2.67 2.89
CA THR A 408 -20.50 -4.08 2.68
C THR A 408 -19.27 -4.97 2.78
N THR A 409 -18.16 -4.58 2.12
CA THR A 409 -16.91 -5.35 2.18
C THR A 409 -16.38 -5.45 3.61
N MET A 410 -16.32 -4.34 4.33
CA MET A 410 -15.81 -4.33 5.71
C MET A 410 -16.65 -5.17 6.66
N GLU A 411 -17.97 -5.09 6.57
CA GLU A 411 -18.87 -5.89 7.44
C GLU A 411 -18.75 -7.40 7.14
N VAL A 412 -18.71 -7.81 5.87
CA VAL A 412 -18.49 -9.22 5.50
C VAL A 412 -17.12 -9.69 6.00
N CYS A 413 -16.05 -8.91 5.81
CA CYS A 413 -14.72 -9.29 6.28
C CYS A 413 -14.67 -9.46 7.81
N ILE A 414 -15.32 -8.58 8.57
CA ILE A 414 -15.39 -8.68 10.04
C ILE A 414 -16.19 -9.92 10.47
N GLU A 415 -17.27 -10.25 9.78
CA GLU A 415 -18.07 -11.44 10.07
C GLU A 415 -17.25 -12.73 9.92
N TYR A 416 -16.37 -12.77 8.91
CA TYR A 416 -15.48 -13.90 8.66
C TYR A 416 -14.16 -13.85 9.47
N GLY A 417 -13.91 -12.78 10.22
CA GLY A 417 -12.68 -12.61 11.00
C GLY A 417 -11.42 -12.35 10.14
N ALA A 418 -11.60 -11.78 8.95
CA ALA A 418 -10.51 -11.47 8.05
C ALA A 418 -9.78 -10.19 8.48
N GLU A 419 -8.49 -10.07 8.10
CA GLU A 419 -7.77 -8.82 8.16
C GLU A 419 -8.30 -7.85 7.12
N LEU A 420 -8.69 -6.65 7.56
CA LEU A 420 -9.35 -5.66 6.70
C LEU A 420 -8.42 -5.01 5.69
N SER A 421 -7.12 -5.08 5.91
CA SER A 421 -6.09 -4.60 4.98
C SER A 421 -4.87 -5.52 5.03
N HIS A 422 -4.38 -5.89 3.85
CA HIS A 422 -3.10 -6.57 3.72
C HIS A 422 -1.95 -5.55 3.58
N HIS A 423 -2.11 -4.50 2.73
CA HIS A 423 -1.02 -3.56 2.45
C HIS A 423 -1.45 -2.15 1.97
N HIS A 424 -2.75 -1.88 1.74
CA HIS A 424 -3.19 -0.52 1.42
C HIS A 424 -3.31 0.37 2.67
N GLY A 425 -3.30 -0.22 3.86
CA GLY A 425 -3.45 0.46 5.14
C GLY A 425 -4.89 0.76 5.51
N GLY A 426 -5.07 1.40 6.67
CA GLY A 426 -6.38 1.75 7.22
C GLY A 426 -7.00 2.99 6.56
N GLY A 427 -6.25 4.08 6.53
CA GLY A 427 -6.71 5.36 6.01
C GLY A 427 -8.04 5.82 6.59
N LEU A 428 -8.81 6.58 5.81
CA LEU A 428 -10.19 6.95 6.14
C LEU A 428 -11.17 5.80 5.91
N ALA A 429 -10.89 4.99 4.89
CA ALA A 429 -11.78 3.92 4.46
C ALA A 429 -12.01 2.87 5.55
N ARG A 430 -10.97 2.52 6.30
CA ARG A 430 -10.98 1.43 7.30
C ARG A 430 -10.90 1.90 8.75
N SER A 431 -10.51 3.16 9.02
CA SER A 431 -10.41 3.70 10.39
C SER A 431 -11.66 3.49 11.26
N PRO A 432 -12.89 3.60 10.75
CA PRO A 432 -14.10 3.32 11.55
C PRO A 432 -14.18 1.88 12.07
N TYR A 433 -13.48 0.95 11.42
CA TYR A 433 -13.48 -0.48 11.74
C TYR A 433 -12.24 -0.94 12.52
N SER A 434 -11.21 -0.07 12.67
CA SER A 434 -9.90 -0.44 13.26
C SER A 434 -10.02 -1.13 14.61
N ARG A 435 -10.90 -0.66 15.47
CA ARG A 435 -11.11 -1.24 16.80
C ARG A 435 -11.71 -2.65 16.76
N ARG A 436 -12.58 -2.91 15.79
CA ARG A 436 -13.20 -4.23 15.58
C ARG A 436 -12.21 -5.21 14.95
N SER A 437 -11.34 -4.72 14.05
CA SER A 437 -10.32 -5.52 13.39
C SER A 437 -9.17 -5.86 14.35
N ILE A 438 -8.57 -4.87 14.98
CA ILE A 438 -7.39 -5.04 15.84
C ILE A 438 -7.76 -5.65 17.21
N GLY A 439 -9.00 -5.49 17.64
CA GLY A 439 -9.47 -6.01 18.92
C GLY A 439 -8.78 -5.37 20.13
N GLU A 440 -8.48 -6.16 21.16
CA GLU A 440 -7.88 -5.69 22.41
C GLU A 440 -6.47 -5.11 22.22
N ALA A 441 -5.73 -5.53 21.18
CA ALA A 441 -4.41 -4.99 20.87
C ALA A 441 -4.45 -3.49 20.48
N HIS A 442 -5.60 -2.96 20.09
CA HIS A 442 -5.78 -1.53 19.84
C HIS A 442 -5.43 -0.65 21.04
N LEU A 443 -5.56 -1.18 22.29
CA LEU A 443 -5.11 -0.49 23.49
C LEU A 443 -3.59 -0.20 23.49
N ILE A 444 -2.79 -1.11 22.93
CA ILE A 444 -1.33 -0.91 22.81
C ILE A 444 -1.05 0.24 21.87
N LEU A 445 -1.72 0.26 20.71
CA LEU A 445 -1.59 1.34 19.73
C LEU A 445 -1.97 2.70 20.32
N GLN A 446 -3.06 2.77 21.09
CA GLN A 446 -3.48 3.98 21.80
C GLN A 446 -2.44 4.46 22.83
N LYS A 447 -1.81 3.54 23.56
CA LYS A 447 -0.75 3.87 24.53
C LYS A 447 0.51 4.38 23.81
N MET A 448 0.89 3.76 22.71
CA MET A 448 2.00 4.23 21.86
C MET A 448 1.72 5.65 21.34
N LYS A 449 0.53 5.88 20.81
CA LYS A 449 0.09 7.22 20.36
C LYS A 449 0.22 8.25 21.48
N THR A 450 -0.33 7.97 22.65
CA THR A 450 -0.28 8.89 23.81
C THR A 450 1.16 9.17 24.26
N ALA A 451 2.06 8.19 24.17
CA ALA A 451 3.44 8.35 24.58
C ALA A 451 4.28 9.15 23.59
N LEU A 452 4.07 8.95 22.27
CA LEU A 452 4.85 9.56 21.20
C LEU A 452 4.26 10.89 20.69
N ASP A 453 2.95 11.08 20.87
CA ASP A 453 2.21 12.26 20.47
C ASP A 453 1.20 12.67 21.56
N PRO A 454 1.68 13.21 22.69
CA PRO A 454 0.83 13.48 23.85
C PRO A 454 -0.28 14.51 23.59
N ASN A 455 -0.10 15.41 22.63
CA ASN A 455 -1.10 16.40 22.24
C ASN A 455 -2.04 15.91 21.11
N GLY A 456 -1.80 14.72 20.55
CA GLY A 456 -2.64 14.10 19.52
C GLY A 456 -2.68 14.89 18.21
N ILE A 457 -1.57 15.54 17.85
CA ILE A 457 -1.51 16.41 16.66
C ILE A 457 -1.32 15.61 15.36
N LEU A 458 -0.60 14.48 15.40
CA LEU A 458 -0.21 13.74 14.20
C LEU A 458 -1.37 12.90 13.64
N ASN A 459 -1.75 13.20 12.43
CA ASN A 459 -2.73 12.53 11.57
C ASN A 459 -3.96 11.96 12.32
N PRO A 460 -4.69 12.79 13.10
CA PRO A 460 -5.78 12.32 13.93
C PRO A 460 -6.91 11.71 13.10
N GLY A 461 -7.58 10.68 13.65
CA GLY A 461 -8.71 10.01 12.99
C GLY A 461 -8.28 8.87 12.04
N LYS A 462 -7.00 8.55 11.96
CA LYS A 462 -6.50 7.35 11.28
C LYS A 462 -6.29 6.23 12.30
N LEU A 463 -6.43 4.97 11.86
CA LEU A 463 -6.23 3.77 12.69
C LEU A 463 -7.08 3.73 13.97
N GLY A 464 -8.16 4.53 14.04
CA GLY A 464 -8.99 4.67 15.24
C GLY A 464 -8.35 5.47 16.37
N LEU A 465 -7.38 6.34 16.06
CA LEU A 465 -6.62 7.20 16.98
C LEU A 465 -7.06 8.66 16.94
#